data_a3750d5539e13a03f38fcc8d0fdb0efd
#
_entry.id   a3750d5539e13a03f38fcc8d0fdb0efd
#
_cell.length_a   1.000
_cell.length_b   1.000
_cell.length_c   1.000
_cell.angle_alpha   90.00
_cell.angle_beta   90.00
_cell.angle_gamma   90.00
#
_symmetry.space_group_name_H-M   'P 1'
#
loop_
_entity.id
_entity.type
_entity.pdbx_description
1 polymer ?
#
loop_
_entity_poly.entity_id
_entity_poly.type
_entity_poly.pdbx_seq_one_letter_code
_entity_poly.pdbx_strand_id
1 'polypeptide(L)'
;MDNPTESKTNGSDYYTNKISLSDLQKNLKEKKEETVYFYQTSCVHCQKLSPVVVPMAKDLNVDMKVMDIEKLDAPWDEYKIQGTPTIIHFKDGKEVSRISGEQPKDKLKEWLEQTKN
;
A
#
# COMPACT_ATOMS: atom_id res chain seq x y z
N MET A 1 26.47 11.73 7.48
CA MET A 1 26.25 11.28 7.43
C MET A 1 25.72 10.90 7.21
N ASP A 2 25.48 10.64 7.14
CA ASP A 2 24.97 10.00 6.95
C ASP A 2 24.47 9.53 6.68
N ASN A 3 24.50 9.46 6.56
CA ASN A 3 24.13 8.76 6.19
C ASN A 3 23.71 8.23 6.01
N PRO A 4 23.78 8.18 5.94
CA PRO A 4 23.40 7.48 5.62
C PRO A 4 22.80 6.94 5.39
N THR A 5 22.82 6.75 5.16
CA THR A 5 22.52 6.03 5.02
C THR A 5 21.77 5.66 5.03
N GLU A 6 21.74 5.51 4.98
CA GLU A 6 21.30 4.93 5.05
C GLU A 6 20.48 4.51 5.15
N SER A 7 20.54 4.53 5.16
CA SER A 7 20.04 3.92 5.32
C SER A 7 19.28 3.69 5.31
N LYS A 8 19.30 3.75 5.11
CA LYS A 8 18.95 3.40 5.10
C LYS A 8 18.21 2.87 4.72
N THR A 9 18.68 3.24 3.84
CA THR A 9 18.02 2.32 3.58
C THR A 9 17.15 1.40 4.23
N ASN A 10 16.78 1.45 4.93
CA ASN A 10 15.98 0.50 5.61
C ASN A 10 14.51 0.64 5.25
N GLY A 11 13.69 -0.38 5.62
CA GLY A 11 12.30 -0.42 5.21
C GLY A 11 11.42 0.65 5.84
N SER A 12 11.88 1.30 6.90
CA SER A 12 11.07 2.33 7.56
C SER A 12 10.79 3.51 6.64
N ASP A 13 11.66 3.77 5.67
CA ASP A 13 11.47 4.88 4.75
C ASP A 13 10.30 4.64 3.79
N TYR A 14 9.87 3.41 3.62
CA TYR A 14 8.77 3.09 2.72
C TYR A 14 7.42 3.04 3.43
N TYR A 15 7.41 3.10 4.76
CA TYR A 15 6.20 2.89 5.53
C TYR A 15 5.84 4.11 6.39
N THR A 16 6.09 5.30 5.86
CA THR A 16 5.82 6.53 6.61
C THR A 16 4.40 7.05 6.41
N ASN A 17 3.80 6.79 5.25
CA ASN A 17 2.45 7.28 4.93
C ASN A 17 1.40 6.28 5.43
N LYS A 18 1.33 6.12 6.74
CA LYS A 18 0.52 5.08 7.38
C LYS A 18 -0.94 5.47 7.52
N ILE A 19 -1.81 4.46 7.48
CA ILE A 19 -3.19 4.63 7.85
C ILE A 19 -3.57 3.49 8.79
N SER A 20 -4.32 3.81 9.84
CA SER A 20 -4.83 2.77 10.76
C SER A 20 -6.09 2.17 10.17
N LEU A 21 -6.45 0.98 10.68
CA LEU A 21 -7.69 0.33 10.23
C LEU A 21 -8.89 1.22 10.54
N SER A 22 -8.94 1.80 11.76
CA SER A 22 -10.08 2.63 12.14
C SER A 22 -10.19 3.87 11.26
N ASP A 23 -9.06 4.47 10.89
CA ASP A 23 -9.09 5.63 10.00
C ASP A 23 -9.52 5.25 8.60
N LEU A 24 -9.06 4.10 8.11
CA LEU A 24 -9.50 3.62 6.80
C LEU A 24 -10.99 3.35 6.80
N GLN A 25 -11.50 2.67 7.84
CA GLN A 25 -12.93 2.40 7.95
C GLN A 25 -13.75 3.67 7.97
N LYS A 26 -13.28 4.67 8.73
CA LYS A 26 -13.94 5.97 8.81
C LYS A 26 -13.95 6.66 7.45
N ASN A 27 -12.80 6.68 6.77
CA ASN A 27 -12.68 7.34 5.48
C ASN A 27 -13.56 6.70 4.43
N LEU A 28 -13.65 5.36 4.43
CA LEU A 28 -14.52 4.66 3.49
C LEU A 28 -15.98 4.92 3.79
N LYS A 29 -16.35 5.01 5.07
CA LYS A 29 -17.71 5.34 5.46
C LYS A 29 -18.09 6.75 5.00
N GLU A 30 -17.12 7.66 5.00
CA GLU A 30 -17.31 9.03 4.51
C GLU A 30 -17.14 9.14 3.00
N LYS A 31 -16.95 8.01 2.33
CA LYS A 31 -16.84 7.90 0.87
C LYS A 31 -15.62 8.62 0.31
N LYS A 32 -14.57 8.71 1.11
CA LYS A 32 -13.30 9.27 0.65
C LYS A 32 -12.56 8.25 -0.20
N GLU A 33 -11.83 8.73 -1.18
CA GLU A 33 -10.99 7.88 -2.01
C GLU A 33 -9.73 7.51 -1.26
N GLU A 34 -9.35 6.21 -1.30
CA GLU A 34 -8.13 5.73 -0.65
C GLU A 34 -7.45 4.69 -1.54
N THR A 35 -6.13 4.75 -1.58
CA THR A 35 -5.31 3.69 -2.17
C THR A 35 -4.43 3.16 -1.05
N VAL A 36 -4.54 1.87 -0.73
CA VAL A 36 -3.89 1.30 0.45
C VAL A 36 -3.05 0.10 0.06
N TYR A 37 -1.80 0.13 0.50
CA TYR A 37 -0.84 -0.95 0.33
C TYR A 37 -0.82 -1.75 1.63
N PHE A 38 -1.40 -2.95 1.57
CA PHE A 38 -1.43 -3.87 2.72
C PHE A 38 -0.21 -4.76 2.65
N TYR A 39 0.57 -4.78 3.73
CA TYR A 39 1.82 -5.52 3.75
C TYR A 39 2.03 -6.19 5.10
N GLN A 40 3.07 -7.02 5.17
CA GLN A 40 3.53 -7.62 6.43
C GLN A 40 5.04 -7.39 6.52
N THR A 41 5.53 -7.09 7.72
CA THR A 41 6.96 -6.82 7.90
C THR A 41 7.82 -8.04 7.60
N SER A 42 7.31 -9.24 7.87
CA SER A 42 8.05 -10.48 7.64
C SER A 42 7.87 -11.03 6.22
N CYS A 43 7.09 -10.37 5.39
CA CYS A 43 6.77 -10.85 4.06
C CYS A 43 7.91 -10.55 3.07
N VAL A 44 8.53 -11.59 2.53
CA VAL A 44 9.64 -11.44 1.60
C VAL A 44 9.22 -10.69 0.34
N HIS A 45 8.06 -11.02 -0.21
CA HIS A 45 7.55 -10.34 -1.40
C HIS A 45 7.27 -8.87 -1.14
N CYS A 46 6.80 -8.54 0.06
CA CYS A 46 6.58 -7.15 0.46
C CYS A 46 7.91 -6.40 0.54
N GLN A 47 8.93 -7.03 1.11
CA GLN A 47 10.24 -6.42 1.24
C GLN A 47 10.85 -6.11 -0.13
N LYS A 48 10.55 -6.93 -1.13
CA LYS A 48 11.04 -6.70 -2.50
C LYS A 48 10.19 -5.66 -3.23
N LEU A 49 8.89 -5.63 -3.00
CA LEU A 49 8.00 -4.72 -3.72
C LEU A 49 8.03 -3.30 -3.17
N SER A 50 8.13 -3.15 -1.85
CA SER A 50 8.06 -1.82 -1.23
C SER A 50 9.05 -0.82 -1.81
N PRO A 51 10.34 -1.18 -2.00
CA PRO A 51 11.30 -0.23 -2.58
C PRO A 51 10.97 0.17 -4.02
N VAL A 52 10.12 -0.58 -4.69
CA VAL A 52 9.69 -0.29 -6.06
C VAL A 52 8.42 0.53 -6.08
N VAL A 53 7.37 0.02 -5.39
CA VAL A 53 6.04 0.59 -5.56
C VAL A 53 5.85 1.89 -4.75
N VAL A 54 6.48 1.99 -3.57
CA VAL A 54 6.28 3.19 -2.74
C VAL A 54 6.88 4.43 -3.40
N PRO A 55 8.16 4.39 -3.87
CA PRO A 55 8.68 5.56 -4.60
C PRO A 55 7.92 5.80 -5.90
N MET A 56 7.47 4.74 -6.57
CA MET A 56 6.72 4.89 -7.82
C MET A 56 5.41 5.64 -7.60
N ALA A 57 4.68 5.27 -6.55
CA ALA A 57 3.43 5.97 -6.23
C ALA A 57 3.68 7.45 -5.95
N LYS A 58 4.74 7.74 -5.21
CA LYS A 58 5.09 9.12 -4.90
C LYS A 58 5.42 9.89 -6.18
N ASP A 59 6.20 9.29 -7.07
CA ASP A 59 6.58 9.93 -8.33
C ASP A 59 5.37 10.19 -9.23
N LEU A 60 4.37 9.33 -9.15
CA LEU A 60 3.15 9.47 -9.94
C LEU A 60 2.11 10.34 -9.24
N ASN A 61 2.43 10.87 -8.07
CA ASN A 61 1.51 11.69 -7.26
C ASN A 61 0.25 10.91 -6.85
N VAL A 62 0.43 9.62 -6.57
CA VAL A 62 -0.62 8.79 -6.00
C VAL A 62 -0.40 8.75 -4.49
N ASP A 63 -1.39 9.20 -3.73
CA ASP A 63 -1.34 9.18 -2.27
C ASP A 63 -1.65 7.77 -1.78
N MET A 64 -0.64 6.91 -1.81
CA MET A 64 -0.79 5.53 -1.39
C MET A 64 -0.47 5.39 0.09
N LYS A 65 -1.47 5.04 0.87
CA LYS A 65 -1.28 4.75 2.29
C LYS A 65 -0.73 3.35 2.47
N VAL A 66 -0.10 3.10 3.61
CA VAL A 66 0.45 1.77 3.92
C VAL A 66 -0.16 1.28 5.22
N MET A 67 -0.43 -0.02 5.30
CA MET A 67 -0.97 -0.63 6.51
C MET A 67 -0.31 -1.99 6.72
N ASP A 68 0.36 -2.14 7.87
CA ASP A 68 0.97 -3.41 8.27
C ASP A 68 -0.13 -4.28 8.89
N ILE A 69 -0.41 -5.41 8.27
CA ILE A 69 -1.48 -6.29 8.74
C ILE A 69 -0.95 -7.59 9.34
N GLU A 70 0.34 -7.62 9.65
CA GLU A 70 0.94 -8.85 10.18
C GLU A 70 0.30 -9.30 11.48
N LYS A 71 -0.06 -8.36 12.34
CA LYS A 71 -0.64 -8.67 13.65
C LYS A 71 -2.11 -8.29 13.75
N LEU A 72 -2.77 -8.06 12.62
CA LEU A 72 -4.16 -7.68 12.58
C LEU A 72 -4.95 -8.72 11.80
N ASP A 73 -6.02 -9.25 12.41
CA ASP A 73 -6.87 -10.22 11.74
C ASP A 73 -7.95 -9.57 10.89
N ALA A 74 -8.52 -8.47 11.40
CA ALA A 74 -9.70 -7.86 10.80
C ALA A 74 -9.51 -7.44 9.34
N PRO A 75 -8.39 -6.81 8.94
CA PRO A 75 -8.26 -6.41 7.53
C PRO A 75 -8.29 -7.57 6.55
N TRP A 76 -7.76 -8.74 6.96
CA TRP A 76 -7.77 -9.91 6.09
C TRP A 76 -9.20 -10.31 5.74
N ASP A 77 -10.07 -10.35 6.73
CA ASP A 77 -11.48 -10.72 6.53
C ASP A 77 -12.26 -9.59 5.87
N GLU A 78 -12.10 -8.38 6.38
CA GLU A 78 -12.91 -7.25 5.96
C GLU A 78 -12.68 -6.90 4.49
N TYR A 79 -11.44 -6.97 4.04
CA TYR A 79 -11.08 -6.61 2.66
C TYR A 79 -10.76 -7.83 1.81
N LYS A 80 -11.00 -9.02 2.37
CA LYS A 80 -10.81 -10.29 1.64
C LYS A 80 -9.42 -10.40 1.07
N ILE A 81 -8.42 -10.09 1.90
CA ILE A 81 -7.03 -10.18 1.52
C ILE A 81 -6.59 -11.62 1.68
N GLN A 82 -5.99 -12.20 0.63
CA GLN A 82 -5.58 -13.60 0.64
C GLN A 82 -4.08 -13.76 0.77
N GLY A 83 -3.34 -12.66 0.69
CA GLY A 83 -1.90 -12.66 0.84
C GLY A 83 -1.37 -11.25 0.71
N THR A 84 -0.11 -11.08 1.04
CA THR A 84 0.55 -9.78 0.90
C THR A 84 1.73 -9.92 -0.05
N PRO A 85 2.09 -8.87 -0.76
CA PRO A 85 1.49 -7.54 -0.76
C PRO A 85 0.19 -7.49 -1.56
N THR A 86 -0.74 -6.63 -1.15
CA THR A 86 -1.98 -6.35 -1.89
C THR A 86 -2.23 -4.85 -1.82
N ILE A 87 -2.48 -4.23 -2.96
CA ILE A 87 -2.81 -2.81 -3.03
C ILE A 87 -4.24 -2.71 -3.51
N ILE A 88 -5.08 -1.98 -2.77
CA ILE A 88 -6.49 -1.83 -3.10
C ILE A 88 -6.82 -0.35 -3.29
N HIS A 89 -7.54 -0.05 -4.36
CA HIS A 89 -8.05 1.28 -4.64
C HIS A 89 -9.53 1.32 -4.28
N PHE A 90 -9.90 2.23 -3.39
CA PHE A 90 -11.28 2.44 -2.94
C PHE A 90 -11.76 3.80 -3.44
N LYS A 91 -13.01 3.85 -3.86
CA LYS A 91 -13.66 5.09 -4.26
C LYS A 91 -15.13 5.00 -3.91
N ASP A 92 -15.69 6.09 -3.38
CA ASP A 92 -17.09 6.14 -2.94
C ASP A 92 -17.42 5.05 -1.92
N GLY A 93 -16.44 4.71 -1.08
CA GLY A 93 -16.60 3.74 -0.02
C GLY A 93 -16.49 2.29 -0.46
N LYS A 94 -16.14 2.03 -1.71
CA LYS A 94 -16.11 0.68 -2.25
C LYS A 94 -14.79 0.40 -2.97
N GLU A 95 -14.41 -0.87 -3.00
CA GLU A 95 -13.25 -1.28 -3.75
C GLU A 95 -13.53 -1.15 -5.25
N VAL A 96 -12.62 -0.46 -5.95
CA VAL A 96 -12.69 -0.30 -7.40
C VAL A 96 -11.82 -1.34 -8.10
N SER A 97 -10.61 -1.53 -7.60
CA SER A 97 -9.67 -2.49 -8.18
C SER A 97 -8.59 -2.82 -7.19
N ARG A 98 -7.86 -3.91 -7.46
CA ARG A 98 -6.71 -4.29 -6.63
C ARG A 98 -5.65 -4.95 -7.49
N ILE A 99 -4.43 -4.94 -6.97
CA ILE A 99 -3.32 -5.66 -7.57
C ILE A 99 -2.60 -6.39 -6.44
N SER A 100 -2.29 -7.66 -6.66
CA SER A 100 -1.74 -8.52 -5.61
C SER A 100 -0.43 -9.14 -6.04
N GLY A 101 0.47 -9.34 -5.07
CA GLY A 101 1.73 -10.00 -5.28
C GLY A 101 2.78 -9.10 -5.92
N GLU A 102 3.95 -9.66 -6.14
CA GLU A 102 5.00 -8.98 -6.88
C GLU A 102 4.63 -8.94 -8.34
N GLN A 103 4.52 -7.75 -8.90
CA GLN A 103 4.18 -7.57 -10.30
C GLN A 103 5.29 -6.79 -10.99
N PRO A 104 5.44 -6.94 -12.31
CA PRO A 104 6.43 -6.15 -13.06
C PRO A 104 6.16 -4.65 -12.91
N LYS A 105 7.23 -3.85 -13.01
CA LYS A 105 7.13 -2.40 -12.85
C LYS A 105 6.12 -1.75 -13.79
N ASP A 106 6.07 -2.21 -15.03
CA ASP A 106 5.16 -1.62 -16.02
C ASP A 106 3.70 -1.87 -15.64
N LYS A 107 3.41 -3.03 -15.06
CA LYS A 107 2.04 -3.32 -14.61
C LYS A 107 1.68 -2.50 -13.38
N LEU A 108 2.63 -2.34 -12.45
CA LEU A 108 2.41 -1.51 -11.27
C LEU A 108 2.16 -0.07 -11.67
N LYS A 109 2.97 0.45 -12.59
CA LYS A 109 2.82 1.82 -13.05
C LYS A 109 1.47 2.03 -13.72
N GLU A 110 1.09 1.13 -14.60
CA GLU A 110 -0.20 1.20 -15.28
C GLU A 110 -1.35 1.21 -14.28
N TRP A 111 -1.30 0.30 -13.30
CA TRP A 111 -2.34 0.20 -12.29
C TRP A 111 -2.43 1.47 -11.45
N LEU A 112 -1.28 1.99 -11.00
CA LEU A 112 -1.26 3.21 -10.20
C LEU A 112 -1.79 4.41 -10.99
N GLU A 113 -1.44 4.50 -12.27
CA GLU A 113 -1.94 5.58 -13.10
C GLU A 113 -3.46 5.53 -13.26
N GLN A 114 -4.03 4.33 -13.31
CA GLN A 114 -5.47 4.17 -13.38
C GLN A 114 -6.17 4.66 -12.12
N THR A 115 -5.51 4.60 -10.96
CA THR A 115 -6.13 5.06 -9.72
C THR A 115 -6.31 6.57 -9.68
N LYS A 116 -5.63 7.29 -10.57
CA LYS A 116 -5.71 8.76 -10.62
C LYS A 116 -6.94 9.24 -11.39
N ASN A 117 -7.61 8.35 -12.07
CA ASN A 117 -8.78 8.72 -12.89
C ASN A 117 -10.07 8.43 -12.12
#